data_f39119e4b489993db6496f513ca00e62
#
_entry.id   f39119e4b489993db6496f513ca00e62
#
_cell.length_a   1.000
_cell.length_b   1.000
_cell.length_c   1.000
_cell.angle_alpha   90.00
_cell.angle_beta   90.00
_cell.angle_gamma   90.00
#
_symmetry.space_group_name_H-M   'P 1'
#
loop_
_entity.id
_entity.type
_entity.pdbx_description
1 polymer ?
#
loop_
_entity_poly.entity_id
_entity_poly.type
_entity_poly.pdbx_seq_one_letter_code
_entity_poly.pdbx_strand_id
1 'polypeptide(L)'
;MEKKVVFGVIVLALIVLPLFVACTPTTLKTPTTPPTRSMIDPIVSTQWLSDNRTFPGLFILDVRAPDNYAKGHIPGAINVPGLGNWYLNLFCKEFPWMELPEEKALFATIGKAGITGDSLVVVVGRTTDPMAPYAVADAARVAITLLYAGVENVAILNGGYDKWAAEGRTTSTVPVTPTSVAYTGAVNKAMFVTKDYVEDKIGKSVIVEAREADIYYGLIQEPWTTRAGHIPSAKNLPAPWFWTFAKDKKGTITYGTWKDANLAREMASAVLGEDASQEIIVYCGVGGYASPLYYVLTQIIGYTNAKIYDGSMQEWSADPNATVVKYRYQ
;
A
#
# COMPACT_ATOMS: atom_id res chain seq x y z
N MET A 1 96.04 -0.96 -2.66
CA MET A 1 95.15 -1.48 -3.73
C MET A 1 93.85 -1.85 -3.14
N GLU A 2 92.91 -0.89 -3.16
CA GLU A 2 91.50 -1.06 -2.58
C GLU A 2 90.57 -1.50 -3.68
N LYS A 3 89.91 -2.62 -3.47
CA LYS A 3 88.86 -3.14 -4.36
C LYS A 3 87.48 -2.50 -3.95
N LYS A 4 87.00 -1.64 -4.82
CA LYS A 4 85.59 -1.09 -4.66
C LYS A 4 84.62 -2.17 -5.11
N VAL A 5 83.75 -2.59 -4.19
CA VAL A 5 82.57 -3.48 -4.48
C VAL A 5 81.40 -2.55 -4.78
N VAL A 6 80.85 -2.66 -5.99
CA VAL A 6 79.62 -1.91 -6.39
C VAL A 6 78.42 -2.84 -6.10
N PHE A 7 77.59 -2.43 -5.18
CA PHE A 7 76.27 -3.03 -4.94
C PHE A 7 75.23 -2.44 -5.92
N GLY A 8 74.79 -3.30 -6.85
CA GLY A 8 73.65 -2.93 -7.69
C GLY A 8 72.32 -3.16 -6.94
N VAL A 9 71.55 -2.12 -6.77
CA VAL A 9 70.19 -2.20 -6.22
C VAL A 9 69.23 -2.48 -7.38
N ILE A 10 68.62 -3.67 -7.38
CA ILE A 10 67.52 -4.00 -8.30
C ILE A 10 66.24 -3.50 -7.66
N VAL A 11 65.65 -2.44 -8.23
CA VAL A 11 64.32 -1.97 -7.86
C VAL A 11 63.29 -2.76 -8.64
N LEU A 12 62.57 -3.64 -7.93
CA LEU A 12 61.44 -4.38 -8.49
C LEU A 12 60.20 -3.47 -8.42
N ALA A 13 59.82 -2.90 -9.55
CA ALA A 13 58.56 -2.13 -9.64
C ALA A 13 57.35 -3.08 -9.67
N LEU A 14 56.63 -3.19 -8.58
CA LEU A 14 55.34 -3.86 -8.51
C LEU A 14 54.29 -2.97 -9.21
N ILE A 15 53.88 -3.35 -10.43
CA ILE A 15 52.75 -2.74 -11.12
C ILE A 15 51.47 -3.34 -10.49
N VAL A 16 50.82 -2.57 -9.62
CA VAL A 16 49.48 -2.89 -9.13
C VAL A 16 48.49 -2.42 -10.19
N LEU A 17 47.96 -3.35 -10.99
CA LEU A 17 46.81 -3.08 -11.84
C LEU A 17 45.54 -2.95 -10.96
N PRO A 18 44.78 -1.83 -11.03
CA PRO A 18 43.48 -1.77 -10.39
C PRO A 18 42.50 -2.68 -11.15
N LEU A 19 42.01 -3.73 -10.49
CA LEU A 19 40.84 -4.46 -10.96
C LEU A 19 39.64 -3.53 -10.81
N PHE A 20 39.25 -2.91 -11.90
CA PHE A 20 37.90 -2.30 -12.00
C PHE A 20 36.88 -3.45 -12.12
N VAL A 21 36.24 -3.81 -11.02
CA VAL A 21 35.01 -4.60 -11.07
C VAL A 21 33.96 -3.68 -11.66
N ALA A 22 33.68 -3.81 -12.94
CA ALA A 22 32.55 -3.16 -13.58
C ALA A 22 31.28 -3.78 -12.99
N CYS A 23 30.61 -3.06 -12.08
CA CYS A 23 29.21 -3.33 -11.74
C CYS A 23 28.40 -3.09 -13.01
N THR A 24 28.10 -4.14 -13.76
CA THR A 24 27.08 -4.09 -14.79
C THR A 24 25.74 -3.85 -14.10
N PRO A 25 24.98 -2.81 -14.47
CA PRO A 25 23.62 -2.66 -13.95
C PRO A 25 22.81 -3.88 -14.39
N THR A 26 22.36 -4.67 -13.41
CA THR A 26 21.44 -5.78 -13.67
C THR A 26 20.14 -5.16 -14.16
N THR A 27 19.88 -5.31 -15.47
CA THR A 27 18.60 -4.89 -16.04
C THR A 27 17.51 -5.78 -15.45
N LEU A 28 16.63 -5.18 -14.65
CA LEU A 28 15.41 -5.81 -14.16
C LEU A 28 14.68 -6.45 -15.36
N LYS A 29 14.47 -7.76 -15.31
CA LYS A 29 13.62 -8.44 -16.30
C LYS A 29 12.20 -7.89 -16.16
N THR A 30 11.80 -7.04 -17.08
CA THR A 30 10.41 -6.61 -17.20
C THR A 30 9.54 -7.85 -17.42
N PRO A 31 8.43 -8.02 -16.68
CA PRO A 31 7.51 -9.13 -16.91
C PRO A 31 7.05 -9.12 -18.36
N THR A 32 7.09 -10.26 -19.03
CA THR A 32 6.79 -10.39 -20.47
C THR A 32 5.30 -10.30 -20.80
N THR A 33 4.43 -10.11 -19.82
CA THR A 33 3.02 -9.82 -20.01
C THR A 33 2.67 -8.66 -19.09
N PRO A 34 2.45 -7.44 -19.60
CA PRO A 34 1.92 -6.37 -18.76
C PRO A 34 0.56 -6.82 -18.25
N PRO A 35 0.23 -6.61 -16.95
CA PRO A 35 -1.16 -6.68 -16.51
C PRO A 35 -1.96 -5.74 -17.41
N THR A 36 -3.23 -6.05 -17.67
CA THR A 36 -4.15 -5.19 -18.43
C THR A 36 -4.00 -3.77 -17.86
N ARG A 37 -3.38 -2.89 -18.62
CA ARG A 37 -2.99 -1.58 -18.08
C ARG A 37 -4.25 -0.78 -17.83
N SER A 38 -4.50 -0.42 -16.59
CA SER A 38 -5.53 0.54 -16.22
C SER A 38 -5.44 1.78 -17.12
N MET A 39 -6.59 2.32 -17.56
CA MET A 39 -6.64 3.56 -18.34
C MET A 39 -6.23 4.80 -17.54
N ILE A 40 -6.02 4.66 -16.23
CA ILE A 40 -5.63 5.70 -15.30
C ILE A 40 -4.40 5.25 -14.50
N ASP A 41 -3.45 6.15 -14.29
CA ASP A 41 -2.31 5.85 -13.42
C ASP A 41 -2.79 5.58 -11.98
N PRO A 42 -2.22 4.58 -11.28
CA PRO A 42 -2.70 4.19 -9.95
C PRO A 42 -2.61 5.31 -8.91
N ILE A 43 -1.66 6.25 -9.08
CA ILE A 43 -1.53 7.44 -8.23
C ILE A 43 -1.64 8.68 -9.12
N VAL A 44 -2.73 9.44 -8.99
CA VAL A 44 -2.94 10.66 -9.76
C VAL A 44 -2.65 11.91 -8.94
N SER A 45 -2.09 12.94 -9.59
CA SER A 45 -1.84 14.23 -8.94
C SER A 45 -3.11 15.05 -8.76
N THR A 46 -3.08 16.01 -7.85
CA THR A 46 -4.16 17.02 -7.71
C THR A 46 -4.35 17.84 -8.97
N GLN A 47 -3.26 18.08 -9.74
CA GLN A 47 -3.36 18.77 -11.03
C GLN A 47 -4.07 17.90 -12.06
N TRP A 48 -3.68 16.62 -12.19
CA TRP A 48 -4.35 15.70 -13.11
C TRP A 48 -5.85 15.61 -12.82
N LEU A 49 -6.23 15.47 -11.53
CA LEU A 49 -7.64 15.40 -11.16
C LEU A 49 -8.37 16.73 -11.47
N SER A 50 -7.75 17.87 -11.21
CA SER A 50 -8.32 19.19 -11.54
C SER A 50 -8.65 19.31 -13.02
N ASP A 51 -7.78 18.83 -13.88
CA ASP A 51 -7.90 18.94 -15.34
C ASP A 51 -8.93 17.93 -15.91
N ASN A 52 -9.12 16.79 -15.22
CA ASN A 52 -9.93 15.67 -15.72
C ASN A 52 -11.25 15.45 -14.94
N ARG A 53 -11.54 16.21 -13.89
CA ARG A 53 -12.68 15.95 -12.99
C ARG A 53 -14.07 15.95 -13.64
N THR A 54 -14.19 16.49 -14.86
CA THR A 54 -15.43 16.49 -15.65
C THR A 54 -15.42 15.46 -16.78
N PHE A 55 -14.40 14.59 -16.81
CA PHE A 55 -14.31 13.55 -17.81
C PHE A 55 -15.47 12.54 -17.66
N PRO A 56 -16.22 12.22 -18.72
CA PRO A 56 -17.32 11.27 -18.66
C PRO A 56 -16.86 9.90 -18.14
N GLY A 57 -17.57 9.36 -17.15
CA GLY A 57 -17.20 8.07 -16.53
C GLY A 57 -16.13 8.14 -15.44
N LEU A 58 -15.57 9.34 -15.14
CA LEU A 58 -14.72 9.54 -13.97
C LEU A 58 -15.59 9.79 -12.73
N PHE A 59 -15.35 8.99 -11.71
CA PHE A 59 -15.95 9.12 -10.38
C PHE A 59 -14.89 9.57 -9.38
N ILE A 60 -15.16 10.65 -8.66
CA ILE A 60 -14.35 11.09 -7.52
C ILE A 60 -15.03 10.56 -6.27
N LEU A 61 -14.41 9.57 -5.63
CA LEU A 61 -14.97 8.90 -4.47
C LEU A 61 -14.29 9.41 -3.19
N ASP A 62 -14.98 10.30 -2.46
CA ASP A 62 -14.51 10.83 -1.19
C ASP A 62 -14.89 9.87 -0.05
N VAL A 63 -13.89 9.23 0.54
CA VAL A 63 -14.05 8.20 1.58
C VAL A 63 -13.94 8.76 3.00
N ARG A 64 -13.79 10.07 3.15
CA ARG A 64 -13.74 10.74 4.45
C ARG A 64 -15.09 10.67 5.17
N ALA A 65 -15.05 10.86 6.49
CA ALA A 65 -16.28 10.98 7.29
C ALA A 65 -17.21 12.07 6.75
N PRO A 66 -18.55 11.89 6.84
CA PRO A 66 -19.53 12.83 6.28
C PRO A 66 -19.36 14.27 6.75
N ASP A 67 -19.03 14.48 8.02
CA ASP A 67 -18.78 15.81 8.58
C ASP A 67 -17.57 16.52 7.95
N ASN A 68 -16.54 15.76 7.55
CA ASN A 68 -15.36 16.30 6.86
C ASN A 68 -15.69 16.65 5.41
N TYR A 69 -16.46 15.79 4.74
CA TYR A 69 -16.96 16.05 3.39
C TYR A 69 -17.87 17.29 3.35
N ALA A 70 -18.79 17.42 4.31
CA ALA A 70 -19.74 18.54 4.39
C ALA A 70 -19.03 19.90 4.61
N LYS A 71 -17.92 19.92 5.34
CA LYS A 71 -17.11 21.14 5.54
C LYS A 71 -16.38 21.60 4.27
N GLY A 72 -16.17 20.69 3.32
CA GLY A 72 -15.55 20.96 2.04
C GLY A 72 -15.07 19.70 1.37
N HIS A 73 -15.30 19.59 0.07
CA HIS A 73 -14.91 18.46 -0.76
C HIS A 73 -14.51 18.91 -2.17
N ILE A 74 -13.91 18.04 -2.96
CA ILE A 74 -13.58 18.29 -4.36
C ILE A 74 -14.90 18.40 -5.15
N PRO A 75 -15.10 19.44 -5.97
CA PRO A 75 -16.35 19.58 -6.74
C PRO A 75 -16.62 18.34 -7.61
N GLY A 76 -17.81 17.78 -7.48
CA GLY A 76 -18.22 16.55 -8.16
C GLY A 76 -17.93 15.25 -7.39
N ALA A 77 -17.23 15.31 -6.25
CA ALA A 77 -16.98 14.14 -5.44
C ALA A 77 -18.25 13.60 -4.77
N ILE A 78 -18.38 12.28 -4.77
CA ILE A 78 -19.42 11.52 -4.09
C ILE A 78 -18.88 11.06 -2.74
N ASN A 79 -19.60 11.24 -1.66
CA ASN A 79 -19.17 10.76 -0.35
C ASN A 79 -19.71 9.36 -0.06
N VAL A 80 -18.80 8.40 0.07
CA VAL A 80 -19.10 7.07 0.62
C VAL A 80 -17.99 6.77 1.62
N PRO A 81 -18.22 7.00 2.92
CA PRO A 81 -17.22 6.81 3.96
C PRO A 81 -16.62 5.40 3.95
N GLY A 82 -15.31 5.30 4.25
CA GLY A 82 -14.58 4.03 4.21
C GLY A 82 -15.18 3.00 5.17
N LEU A 83 -15.24 3.38 6.44
CA LEU A 83 -15.67 2.50 7.52
C LEU A 83 -17.15 2.13 7.43
N GLY A 84 -17.44 0.83 7.46
CA GLY A 84 -18.80 0.29 7.41
C GLY A 84 -19.40 0.16 6.00
N ASN A 85 -18.74 0.70 4.97
CA ASN A 85 -19.19 0.57 3.57
C ASN A 85 -18.23 -0.30 2.74
N TRP A 86 -16.93 -0.07 2.88
CA TRP A 86 -15.88 -0.73 2.12
C TRP A 86 -15.10 -1.75 2.92
N TYR A 87 -15.21 -1.67 4.24
CA TYR A 87 -14.67 -2.62 5.20
C TYR A 87 -15.52 -2.60 6.48
N LEU A 88 -15.48 -3.72 7.24
CA LEU A 88 -16.34 -3.91 8.40
C LEU A 88 -15.98 -2.96 9.54
N ASN A 89 -17.01 -2.35 10.13
CA ASN A 89 -16.90 -1.50 11.31
C ASN A 89 -17.37 -2.27 12.57
N LEU A 90 -16.67 -3.33 12.91
CA LEU A 90 -16.79 -3.91 14.24
C LEU A 90 -15.77 -3.22 15.15
N PHE A 91 -16.09 -3.08 16.43
CA PHE A 91 -15.24 -2.35 17.37
C PHE A 91 -13.87 -3.04 17.46
N CYS A 92 -12.78 -2.27 17.62
CA CYS A 92 -11.39 -2.68 17.46
C CYS A 92 -10.90 -3.90 18.29
N LYS A 93 -11.74 -4.51 19.10
CA LYS A 93 -11.44 -5.75 19.83
C LYS A 93 -12.26 -6.95 19.37
N GLU A 94 -13.18 -6.75 18.43
CA GLU A 94 -14.06 -7.80 17.91
C GLU A 94 -13.61 -8.16 16.50
N PHE A 95 -13.25 -9.43 16.31
CA PHE A 95 -13.02 -10.02 15.02
C PHE A 95 -14.38 -10.25 14.31
N PRO A 96 -14.53 -9.96 13.00
CA PRO A 96 -13.53 -9.44 12.03
C PRO A 96 -13.61 -7.91 11.84
N TRP A 97 -12.73 -7.15 12.47
CA TRP A 97 -12.65 -5.71 12.27
C TRP A 97 -11.82 -5.35 11.03
N MET A 98 -12.28 -4.38 10.24
CA MET A 98 -11.68 -3.91 8.99
C MET A 98 -11.58 -4.95 7.86
N GLU A 99 -12.15 -6.14 7.98
CA GLU A 99 -12.19 -7.10 6.89
C GLU A 99 -13.18 -6.70 5.79
N LEU A 100 -13.12 -7.41 4.66
CA LEU A 100 -14.06 -7.23 3.56
C LEU A 100 -15.50 -7.44 4.01
N PRO A 101 -16.45 -6.60 3.55
CA PRO A 101 -17.87 -6.86 3.74
C PRO A 101 -18.33 -8.02 2.85
N GLU A 102 -19.49 -8.55 3.17
CA GLU A 102 -20.17 -9.52 2.33
C GLU A 102 -20.32 -9.01 0.88
N GLU A 103 -20.09 -9.86 -0.12
CA GLU A 103 -20.09 -9.52 -1.54
C GLU A 103 -21.38 -8.76 -1.95
N LYS A 104 -22.54 -9.21 -1.48
CA LYS A 104 -23.82 -8.55 -1.76
C LYS A 104 -23.87 -7.10 -1.21
N ALA A 105 -23.35 -6.88 -0.03
CA ALA A 105 -23.31 -5.57 0.60
C ALA A 105 -22.32 -4.64 -0.13
N LEU A 106 -21.16 -5.16 -0.51
CA LEU A 106 -20.16 -4.47 -1.30
C LEU A 106 -20.72 -4.03 -2.65
N PHE A 107 -21.36 -4.96 -3.39
CA PHE A 107 -21.98 -4.66 -4.69
C PHE A 107 -23.09 -3.62 -4.58
N ALA A 108 -23.89 -3.67 -3.51
CA ALA A 108 -24.88 -2.65 -3.24
C ALA A 108 -24.25 -1.28 -2.97
N THR A 109 -23.12 -1.21 -2.27
CA THR A 109 -22.38 0.03 -2.01
C THR A 109 -21.84 0.63 -3.31
N ILE A 110 -21.19 -0.20 -4.16
CA ILE A 110 -20.64 0.22 -5.46
C ILE A 110 -21.77 0.74 -6.37
N GLY A 111 -22.87 -0.01 -6.47
CA GLY A 111 -24.01 0.36 -7.30
C GLY A 111 -24.72 1.64 -6.81
N LYS A 112 -24.85 1.85 -5.50
CA LYS A 112 -25.37 3.11 -4.93
C LYS A 112 -24.50 4.31 -5.27
N ALA A 113 -23.18 4.13 -5.36
CA ALA A 113 -22.26 5.19 -5.80
C ALA A 113 -22.33 5.45 -7.31
N GLY A 114 -23.11 4.69 -8.07
CA GLY A 114 -23.23 4.82 -9.53
C GLY A 114 -22.06 4.21 -10.31
N ILE A 115 -21.17 3.47 -9.64
CA ILE A 115 -19.95 2.90 -10.20
C ILE A 115 -20.28 1.58 -10.92
N THR A 116 -19.69 1.38 -12.10
CA THR A 116 -19.70 0.14 -12.89
C THR A 116 -18.28 -0.44 -12.99
N GLY A 117 -18.14 -1.64 -13.57
CA GLY A 117 -16.81 -2.23 -13.81
C GLY A 117 -15.89 -1.37 -14.68
N ASP A 118 -16.46 -0.64 -15.64
CA ASP A 118 -15.71 0.20 -16.59
C ASP A 118 -15.46 1.63 -16.08
N SER A 119 -15.95 1.98 -14.89
CA SER A 119 -15.78 3.32 -14.31
C SER A 119 -14.33 3.63 -14.04
N LEU A 120 -13.91 4.89 -14.27
CA LEU A 120 -12.65 5.43 -13.79
C LEU A 120 -12.90 5.98 -12.37
N VAL A 121 -12.25 5.44 -11.35
CA VAL A 121 -12.50 5.85 -9.97
C VAL A 121 -11.25 6.45 -9.36
N VAL A 122 -11.34 7.69 -8.89
CA VAL A 122 -10.29 8.33 -8.08
C VAL A 122 -10.74 8.36 -6.63
N VAL A 123 -10.07 7.60 -5.78
CA VAL A 123 -10.33 7.55 -4.34
C VAL A 123 -9.65 8.71 -3.65
N VAL A 124 -10.42 9.48 -2.89
CA VAL A 124 -9.97 10.66 -2.15
C VAL A 124 -10.16 10.42 -0.66
N GLY A 125 -9.07 10.19 0.04
CA GLY A 125 -9.03 10.15 1.49
C GLY A 125 -8.48 11.44 2.09
N ARG A 126 -8.31 11.43 3.41
CA ARG A 126 -7.42 12.35 4.12
C ARG A 126 -6.03 11.73 4.22
N THR A 127 -5.04 12.54 4.49
CA THR A 127 -3.66 12.11 4.70
C THR A 127 -3.09 12.69 6.01
N THR A 128 -3.89 13.49 6.70
CA THR A 128 -3.59 14.04 8.02
C THR A 128 -4.61 13.55 9.04
N ASP A 129 -4.13 13.12 10.17
CA ASP A 129 -4.92 12.73 11.34
C ASP A 129 -3.99 12.85 12.56
N PRO A 130 -4.50 12.97 13.79
CA PRO A 130 -3.69 12.72 14.98
C PRO A 130 -2.95 11.37 14.94
N MET A 131 -3.48 10.41 14.16
CA MET A 131 -2.85 9.12 13.86
C MET A 131 -2.34 9.10 12.40
N ALA A 132 -1.60 10.13 12.00
CA ALA A 132 -1.24 10.42 10.61
C ALA A 132 -0.80 9.23 9.73
N PRO A 133 -0.04 8.23 10.19
CA PRO A 133 0.30 7.08 9.36
C PRO A 133 -0.91 6.31 8.85
N TYR A 134 -1.96 6.17 9.66
CA TYR A 134 -3.16 5.40 9.30
C TYR A 134 -4.08 6.12 8.32
N ALA A 135 -4.08 7.46 8.29
CA ALA A 135 -4.94 8.23 7.40
C ALA A 135 -4.69 7.93 5.92
N VAL A 136 -3.45 7.66 5.53
CA VAL A 136 -3.10 7.30 4.14
C VAL A 136 -3.65 5.92 3.77
N ALA A 137 -3.84 5.03 4.74
CA ALA A 137 -4.28 3.66 4.50
C ALA A 137 -5.75 3.56 4.07
N ASP A 138 -6.62 4.46 4.51
CA ASP A 138 -8.06 4.41 4.20
C ASP A 138 -8.35 4.42 2.69
N ALA A 139 -7.73 5.33 1.95
CA ALA A 139 -7.92 5.41 0.50
C ALA A 139 -7.40 4.14 -0.20
N ALA A 140 -6.29 3.59 0.26
CA ALA A 140 -5.74 2.37 -0.29
C ALA A 140 -6.63 1.16 0.03
N ARG A 141 -7.20 1.08 1.24
CA ARG A 141 -8.15 0.02 1.59
C ARG A 141 -9.37 0.04 0.66
N VAL A 142 -9.95 1.20 0.42
CA VAL A 142 -11.09 1.34 -0.51
C VAL A 142 -10.67 1.00 -1.94
N ALA A 143 -9.51 1.47 -2.38
CA ALA A 143 -9.00 1.17 -3.73
C ALA A 143 -8.85 -0.34 -3.97
N ILE A 144 -8.24 -1.08 -3.03
CA ILE A 144 -8.11 -2.54 -3.19
C ILE A 144 -9.45 -3.27 -3.07
N THR A 145 -10.40 -2.75 -2.30
CA THR A 145 -11.75 -3.33 -2.21
C THR A 145 -12.50 -3.16 -3.53
N LEU A 146 -12.35 -2.03 -4.23
CA LEU A 146 -12.86 -1.82 -5.59
C LEU A 146 -12.20 -2.77 -6.60
N LEU A 147 -10.87 -2.92 -6.56
CA LEU A 147 -10.12 -3.86 -7.40
C LEU A 147 -10.57 -5.31 -7.14
N TYR A 148 -10.77 -5.67 -5.87
CA TYR A 148 -11.32 -6.98 -5.50
C TYR A 148 -12.70 -7.21 -6.11
N ALA A 149 -13.56 -6.20 -6.11
CA ALA A 149 -14.89 -6.27 -6.69
C ALA A 149 -14.93 -6.28 -8.23
N GLY A 150 -13.77 -6.11 -8.90
CA GLY A 150 -13.67 -6.12 -10.37
C GLY A 150 -13.80 -4.75 -11.03
N VAL A 151 -13.63 -3.63 -10.28
CA VAL A 151 -13.44 -2.31 -10.88
C VAL A 151 -11.97 -2.17 -11.26
N GLU A 152 -11.66 -2.13 -12.55
CA GLU A 152 -10.26 -2.23 -13.02
C GLU A 152 -9.50 -0.89 -12.97
N ASN A 153 -10.21 0.23 -13.14
CA ASN A 153 -9.61 1.55 -13.30
C ASN A 153 -9.72 2.36 -11.99
N VAL A 154 -8.92 2.01 -11.01
CA VAL A 154 -8.92 2.64 -9.68
C VAL A 154 -7.61 3.36 -9.43
N ALA A 155 -7.69 4.63 -9.08
CA ALA A 155 -6.55 5.46 -8.68
C ALA A 155 -6.76 6.05 -7.29
N ILE A 156 -5.66 6.40 -6.62
CA ILE A 156 -5.66 7.17 -5.38
C ILE A 156 -5.16 8.58 -5.67
N LEU A 157 -5.86 9.59 -5.13
CA LEU A 157 -5.40 10.97 -5.22
C LEU A 157 -4.16 11.19 -4.34
N ASN A 158 -3.03 11.53 -4.95
CA ASN A 158 -1.78 11.79 -4.23
C ASN A 158 -1.90 13.03 -3.34
N GLY A 159 -1.78 12.82 -2.05
CA GLY A 159 -1.97 13.86 -1.05
C GLY A 159 -3.41 14.01 -0.55
N GLY A 160 -4.35 13.28 -1.13
CA GLY A 160 -5.76 13.29 -0.76
C GLY A 160 -6.40 14.68 -0.80
N TYR A 161 -7.49 14.84 -0.07
CA TYR A 161 -8.14 16.14 0.08
C TYR A 161 -7.26 17.18 0.78
N ASP A 162 -6.40 16.76 1.69
CA ASP A 162 -5.57 17.70 2.45
C ASP A 162 -4.62 18.47 1.54
N LYS A 163 -3.98 17.79 0.58
CA LYS A 163 -3.13 18.44 -0.42
C LYS A 163 -3.94 19.32 -1.38
N TRP A 164 -5.12 18.84 -1.83
CA TRP A 164 -6.02 19.63 -2.66
C TRP A 164 -6.38 20.98 -2.01
N ALA A 165 -6.74 20.94 -0.73
CA ALA A 165 -7.07 22.14 0.04
C ALA A 165 -5.84 23.01 0.33
N ALA A 166 -4.68 22.43 0.66
CA ALA A 166 -3.44 23.15 0.91
C ALA A 166 -2.91 23.89 -0.33
N GLU A 167 -3.21 23.40 -1.53
CA GLU A 167 -2.92 24.06 -2.79
C GLU A 167 -3.90 25.20 -3.13
N GLY A 168 -4.90 25.47 -2.28
CA GLY A 168 -5.92 26.50 -2.51
C GLY A 168 -6.86 26.21 -3.69
N ARG A 169 -7.01 24.92 -4.06
CA ARG A 169 -7.88 24.52 -5.15
C ARG A 169 -9.37 24.70 -4.76
N THR A 170 -10.22 24.86 -5.77
CA THR A 170 -11.65 25.03 -5.59
C THR A 170 -12.26 23.85 -4.81
N THR A 171 -13.06 24.17 -3.80
CA THR A 171 -13.83 23.20 -3.01
C THR A 171 -15.33 23.49 -3.12
N SER A 172 -16.15 22.52 -2.78
CA SER A 172 -17.62 22.61 -2.72
C SER A 172 -18.12 22.14 -1.36
N THR A 173 -19.25 22.65 -0.94
CA THR A 173 -20.05 22.13 0.19
C THR A 173 -21.40 21.56 -0.29
N VAL A 174 -21.64 21.60 -1.61
CA VAL A 174 -22.88 21.10 -2.20
C VAL A 174 -22.76 19.59 -2.40
N PRO A 175 -23.54 18.76 -1.68
CA PRO A 175 -23.42 17.32 -1.77
C PRO A 175 -23.82 16.80 -3.16
N VAL A 176 -23.13 15.77 -3.61
CA VAL A 176 -23.42 15.08 -4.87
C VAL A 176 -24.21 13.81 -4.57
N THR A 177 -25.39 13.68 -5.18
CA THR A 177 -26.19 12.46 -5.13
C THR A 177 -25.98 11.69 -6.44
N PRO A 178 -25.31 10.52 -6.41
CA PRO A 178 -25.11 9.73 -7.62
C PRO A 178 -26.40 9.07 -8.08
N THR A 179 -26.51 8.81 -9.38
CA THR A 179 -27.56 7.93 -9.91
C THR A 179 -27.15 6.49 -9.67
N SER A 180 -27.92 5.76 -8.87
CA SER A 180 -27.63 4.36 -8.56
C SER A 180 -27.77 3.46 -9.80
N VAL A 181 -26.91 2.47 -9.89
CA VAL A 181 -26.90 1.43 -10.94
C VAL A 181 -26.89 0.04 -10.31
N ALA A 182 -27.25 -0.98 -11.06
CA ALA A 182 -27.00 -2.36 -10.66
C ALA A 182 -25.53 -2.70 -10.94
N TYR A 183 -24.74 -2.96 -9.89
CA TYR A 183 -23.36 -3.43 -10.07
C TYR A 183 -23.35 -4.94 -10.33
N THR A 184 -22.66 -5.36 -11.39
CA THR A 184 -22.59 -6.75 -11.87
C THR A 184 -21.16 -7.24 -12.05
N GLY A 185 -20.22 -6.71 -11.29
CA GLY A 185 -18.82 -7.14 -11.31
C GLY A 185 -18.61 -8.57 -10.81
N ALA A 186 -17.38 -9.04 -10.88
CA ALA A 186 -16.95 -10.34 -10.35
C ALA A 186 -15.79 -10.14 -9.39
N VAL A 187 -15.88 -10.74 -8.20
CA VAL A 187 -14.81 -10.63 -7.20
C VAL A 187 -13.58 -11.44 -7.58
N ASN A 188 -12.41 -10.88 -7.35
CA ASN A 188 -11.13 -11.58 -7.48
C ASN A 188 -10.83 -12.39 -6.21
N LYS A 189 -11.35 -13.61 -6.13
CA LYS A 189 -11.18 -14.50 -4.97
C LYS A 189 -9.72 -14.88 -4.69
N ALA A 190 -8.81 -14.73 -5.65
CA ALA A 190 -7.40 -15.03 -5.45
C ALA A 190 -6.65 -13.93 -4.69
N MET A 191 -7.25 -12.75 -4.54
CA MET A 191 -6.62 -11.57 -3.93
C MET A 191 -6.53 -11.69 -2.41
N PHE A 192 -7.57 -12.22 -1.76
CA PHE A 192 -7.62 -12.38 -0.30
C PHE A 192 -7.52 -13.85 0.09
N VAL A 193 -6.71 -14.14 1.10
CA VAL A 193 -6.44 -15.50 1.56
C VAL A 193 -6.80 -15.68 3.03
N THR A 194 -7.11 -16.92 3.40
CA THR A 194 -7.49 -17.31 4.77
C THR A 194 -6.26 -17.59 5.64
N LYS A 195 -6.47 -17.70 6.95
CA LYS A 195 -5.46 -18.11 7.92
C LYS A 195 -4.83 -19.46 7.55
N ASP A 196 -5.64 -20.47 7.22
CA ASP A 196 -5.16 -21.82 6.84
C ASP A 196 -4.22 -21.76 5.62
N TYR A 197 -4.57 -20.89 4.65
CA TYR A 197 -3.68 -20.66 3.50
C TYR A 197 -2.32 -20.13 3.93
N VAL A 198 -2.30 -19.14 4.83
CA VAL A 198 -1.04 -18.56 5.34
C VAL A 198 -0.24 -19.60 6.11
N GLU A 199 -0.88 -20.41 6.95
CA GLU A 199 -0.22 -21.50 7.69
C GLU A 199 0.48 -22.49 6.75
N ASP A 200 -0.16 -22.90 5.67
CA ASP A 200 0.46 -23.76 4.63
C ASP A 200 1.66 -23.09 3.95
N LYS A 201 1.71 -21.77 3.88
CA LYS A 201 2.75 -21.01 3.17
C LYS A 201 3.95 -20.62 4.03
N ILE A 202 3.94 -20.86 5.32
CA ILE A 202 5.09 -20.58 6.21
C ILE A 202 6.33 -21.31 5.68
N GLY A 203 7.41 -20.55 5.41
CA GLY A 203 8.67 -21.06 4.88
C GLY A 203 8.64 -21.51 3.40
N LYS A 204 7.49 -21.40 2.72
CA LYS A 204 7.33 -21.76 1.29
C LYS A 204 7.13 -20.53 0.40
N SER A 205 6.45 -19.50 0.89
CA SER A 205 6.20 -18.25 0.17
C SER A 205 6.73 -17.06 0.96
N VAL A 206 6.83 -15.91 0.32
CA VAL A 206 7.23 -14.67 1.00
C VAL A 206 6.04 -14.11 1.77
N ILE A 207 6.08 -14.17 3.09
CA ILE A 207 5.08 -13.54 3.97
C ILE A 207 5.64 -12.19 4.41
N VAL A 208 4.82 -11.12 4.33
CA VAL A 208 5.26 -9.74 4.57
C VAL A 208 4.37 -9.05 5.59
N GLU A 209 4.99 -8.60 6.66
CA GLU A 209 4.39 -7.80 7.73
C GLU A 209 4.50 -6.31 7.40
N ALA A 210 3.35 -5.64 7.31
CA ALA A 210 3.27 -4.22 6.91
C ALA A 210 3.31 -3.22 8.07
N ARG A 211 3.34 -3.67 9.32
CA ARG A 211 3.44 -2.79 10.51
C ARG A 211 4.87 -2.35 10.77
N GLU A 212 5.02 -1.33 11.63
CA GLU A 212 6.31 -0.81 12.06
C GLU A 212 7.15 -1.89 12.77
N ALA A 213 8.47 -1.70 12.77
CA ALA A 213 9.42 -2.69 13.25
C ALA A 213 9.27 -3.01 14.75
N ASP A 214 8.95 -2.05 15.59
CA ASP A 214 8.72 -2.24 17.02
C ASP A 214 7.49 -3.14 17.30
N ILE A 215 6.46 -3.04 16.47
CA ILE A 215 5.29 -3.92 16.53
C ILE A 215 5.65 -5.32 16.00
N TYR A 216 6.35 -5.38 14.85
CA TYR A 216 6.83 -6.64 14.27
C TYR A 216 7.68 -7.44 15.28
N TYR A 217 8.64 -6.79 15.95
CA TYR A 217 9.47 -7.44 16.96
C TYR A 217 8.73 -7.74 18.27
N GLY A 218 7.48 -7.29 18.42
CA GLY A 218 6.70 -7.52 19.64
C GLY A 218 7.12 -6.68 20.83
N LEU A 219 7.79 -5.55 20.58
CA LEU A 219 8.10 -4.53 21.60
C LEU A 219 6.84 -3.75 21.99
N ILE A 220 5.96 -3.52 21.00
CA ILE A 220 4.65 -2.89 21.17
C ILE A 220 3.58 -3.90 20.76
N GLN A 221 2.53 -3.99 21.56
CA GLN A 221 1.32 -4.76 21.24
C GLN A 221 0.19 -3.81 20.87
N GLU A 222 -0.40 -4.02 19.69
CA GLU A 222 -1.59 -3.28 19.30
C GLU A 222 -2.83 -3.72 20.08
N PRO A 223 -3.77 -2.80 20.37
CA PRO A 223 -4.92 -3.09 21.23
C PRO A 223 -5.90 -4.15 20.68
N TRP A 224 -5.83 -4.42 19.38
CA TRP A 224 -6.66 -5.43 18.67
C TRP A 224 -5.97 -6.79 18.52
N THR A 225 -4.75 -6.96 19.01
CA THR A 225 -4.04 -8.24 19.02
C THR A 225 -3.99 -8.82 20.42
N THR A 226 -4.08 -10.14 20.56
CA THR A 226 -4.00 -10.84 21.85
C THR A 226 -2.56 -11.16 22.25
N ARG A 227 -1.66 -11.24 21.27
CA ARG A 227 -0.22 -11.51 21.44
C ARG A 227 0.60 -10.58 20.55
N ALA A 228 1.67 -10.02 21.11
CA ALA A 228 2.62 -9.20 20.37
C ALA A 228 3.58 -10.06 19.52
N GLY A 229 4.05 -9.53 18.40
CA GLY A 229 4.99 -10.18 17.48
C GLY A 229 4.43 -10.39 16.10
N HIS A 230 4.98 -11.35 15.35
CA HIS A 230 4.71 -11.58 13.93
C HIS A 230 4.53 -13.07 13.59
N ILE A 231 4.03 -13.35 12.38
CA ILE A 231 3.88 -14.69 11.81
C ILE A 231 5.27 -15.26 11.51
N PRO A 232 5.56 -16.56 11.82
CA PRO A 232 6.84 -17.18 11.50
C PRO A 232 7.22 -17.00 10.01
N SER A 233 8.51 -16.83 9.74
CA SER A 233 9.10 -16.57 8.42
C SER A 233 8.70 -15.24 7.75
N ALA A 234 7.87 -14.42 8.36
CA ALA A 234 7.51 -13.13 7.80
C ALA A 234 8.70 -12.17 7.77
N LYS A 235 8.81 -11.43 6.66
CA LYS A 235 9.71 -10.28 6.51
C LYS A 235 8.99 -9.01 6.92
N ASN A 236 9.71 -8.02 7.45
CA ASN A 236 9.12 -6.73 7.78
C ASN A 236 9.36 -5.71 6.66
N LEU A 237 8.28 -5.15 6.13
CA LEU A 237 8.30 -4.05 5.16
C LEU A 237 7.19 -3.06 5.53
N PRO A 238 7.48 -2.11 6.42
CA PRO A 238 6.48 -1.18 6.93
C PRO A 238 5.80 -0.37 5.84
N ALA A 239 4.48 -0.41 5.77
CA ALA A 239 3.72 0.39 4.82
C ALA A 239 3.99 1.90 4.95
N PRO A 240 4.18 2.48 6.15
CA PRO A 240 4.52 3.89 6.32
C PRO A 240 5.82 4.34 5.62
N TRP A 241 6.66 3.43 5.21
CA TRP A 241 7.87 3.78 4.45
C TRP A 241 7.57 4.27 3.03
N PHE A 242 6.38 3.99 2.49
CA PHE A 242 6.02 4.32 1.11
C PHE A 242 5.40 5.71 0.93
N TRP A 243 5.28 6.50 2.00
CA TRP A 243 4.85 7.90 1.90
C TRP A 243 5.71 8.85 2.71
N THR A 244 5.56 10.13 2.44
CA THR A 244 6.22 11.23 3.14
C THR A 244 5.19 12.27 3.55
N PHE A 245 5.51 13.04 4.60
CA PHE A 245 4.63 14.10 5.08
C PHE A 245 5.24 15.48 4.84
N ALA A 246 4.49 16.36 4.18
CA ALA A 246 4.77 17.77 4.13
C ALA A 246 4.42 18.41 5.49
N LYS A 247 5.22 19.40 5.90
CA LYS A 247 5.04 20.12 7.15
C LYS A 247 5.03 21.63 6.88
N ASP A 248 4.24 22.36 7.66
CA ASP A 248 4.27 23.81 7.69
C ASP A 248 5.52 24.34 8.44
N LYS A 249 5.66 25.67 8.50
CA LYS A 249 6.78 26.36 9.21
C LYS A 249 6.83 26.06 10.72
N LYS A 250 5.74 25.54 11.31
CA LYS A 250 5.64 25.17 12.72
C LYS A 250 5.92 23.67 12.93
N GLY A 251 6.15 22.90 11.85
CA GLY A 251 6.38 21.47 11.91
C GLY A 251 5.09 20.63 11.91
N THR A 252 3.91 21.25 11.75
CA THR A 252 2.63 20.56 11.67
C THR A 252 2.49 19.87 10.32
N ILE A 253 2.11 18.59 10.32
CA ILE A 253 1.82 17.83 9.09
C ILE A 253 0.64 18.48 8.38
N THR A 254 0.81 18.78 7.10
CA THR A 254 -0.21 19.40 6.24
C THR A 254 -0.84 18.42 5.26
N TYR A 255 -0.06 17.49 4.73
CA TYR A 255 -0.54 16.36 3.92
C TYR A 255 0.55 15.28 3.79
N GLY A 256 0.14 14.07 3.44
CA GLY A 256 1.05 12.98 3.08
C GLY A 256 1.00 12.68 1.58
N THR A 257 2.12 12.33 0.97
CA THR A 257 2.21 11.94 -0.44
C THR A 257 2.95 10.61 -0.60
N TRP A 258 2.55 9.84 -1.59
CA TRP A 258 3.26 8.61 -1.96
C TRP A 258 4.65 8.92 -2.48
N LYS A 259 5.60 8.08 -2.17
CA LYS A 259 6.97 8.14 -2.71
C LYS A 259 6.95 7.78 -4.20
N ASP A 260 7.99 8.22 -4.89
CA ASP A 260 8.22 7.87 -6.29
C ASP A 260 8.27 6.36 -6.51
N ALA A 261 7.77 5.89 -7.64
CA ALA A 261 7.65 4.48 -7.97
C ALA A 261 9.01 3.75 -8.05
N ASN A 262 10.09 4.44 -8.47
CA ASN A 262 11.42 3.83 -8.52
C ASN A 262 11.98 3.62 -7.11
N LEU A 263 11.82 4.63 -6.23
CA LEU A 263 12.21 4.50 -4.83
C LEU A 263 11.39 3.43 -4.12
N ALA A 264 10.08 3.35 -4.40
CA ALA A 264 9.21 2.31 -3.85
C ALA A 264 9.67 0.91 -4.30
N ARG A 265 10.06 0.75 -5.56
CA ARG A 265 10.61 -0.51 -6.08
C ARG A 265 11.93 -0.87 -5.42
N GLU A 266 12.87 0.08 -5.29
CA GLU A 266 14.14 -0.13 -4.61
C GLU A 266 13.93 -0.63 -3.17
N MET A 267 13.05 0.02 -2.42
CA MET A 267 12.73 -0.36 -1.04
C MET A 267 12.08 -1.74 -0.96
N ALA A 268 11.16 -2.05 -1.84
CA ALA A 268 10.48 -3.34 -1.86
C ALA A 268 11.43 -4.46 -2.28
N SER A 269 12.20 -4.29 -3.35
CA SER A 269 13.12 -5.32 -3.85
C SER A 269 14.26 -5.61 -2.87
N ALA A 270 14.69 -4.65 -2.07
CA ALA A 270 15.68 -4.86 -1.01
C ALA A 270 15.21 -5.87 0.06
N VAL A 271 13.91 -5.95 0.32
CA VAL A 271 13.32 -6.86 1.31
C VAL A 271 12.79 -8.14 0.66
N LEU A 272 12.10 -8.01 -0.49
CA LEU A 272 11.36 -9.09 -1.13
C LEU A 272 12.18 -9.81 -2.21
N GLY A 273 13.17 -9.16 -2.80
CA GLY A 273 13.86 -9.61 -4.00
C GLY A 273 13.23 -9.06 -5.28
N GLU A 274 13.85 -9.34 -6.42
CA GLU A 274 13.50 -8.76 -7.72
C GLU A 274 12.48 -9.58 -8.53
N ASP A 275 12.16 -10.80 -8.09
CA ASP A 275 11.19 -11.65 -8.79
C ASP A 275 9.76 -11.16 -8.56
N ALA A 276 9.24 -10.40 -9.50
CA ALA A 276 7.87 -9.86 -9.42
C ALA A 276 6.76 -10.93 -9.58
N SER A 277 7.10 -12.17 -9.95
CA SER A 277 6.16 -13.29 -10.11
C SER A 277 6.06 -14.18 -8.87
N GLN A 278 6.97 -14.02 -7.90
CA GLN A 278 6.94 -14.79 -6.66
C GLN A 278 5.65 -14.55 -5.88
N GLU A 279 5.21 -15.58 -5.17
CA GLU A 279 4.05 -15.45 -4.29
C GLU A 279 4.41 -14.63 -3.06
N ILE A 280 3.66 -13.55 -2.84
CA ILE A 280 3.80 -12.66 -1.67
C ILE A 280 2.47 -12.61 -0.94
N ILE A 281 2.48 -12.85 0.37
CA ILE A 281 1.30 -12.71 1.23
C ILE A 281 1.53 -11.54 2.17
N VAL A 282 0.74 -10.48 2.02
CA VAL A 282 0.83 -9.26 2.83
C VAL A 282 -0.19 -9.31 3.96
N TYR A 283 0.23 -8.97 5.16
CA TYR A 283 -0.64 -8.83 6.32
C TYR A 283 -0.20 -7.67 7.22
N CYS A 284 -1.01 -7.32 8.22
CA CYS A 284 -0.65 -6.35 9.25
C CYS A 284 -1.34 -6.65 10.60
N GLY A 285 -1.90 -5.66 11.26
CA GLY A 285 -2.73 -5.86 12.46
C GLY A 285 -4.15 -6.32 12.12
N VAL A 286 -4.80 -5.65 11.16
CA VAL A 286 -6.23 -5.76 10.82
C VAL A 286 -6.54 -5.46 9.34
N GLY A 287 -5.61 -5.69 8.41
CA GLY A 287 -5.80 -5.39 6.99
C GLY A 287 -5.55 -3.92 6.59
N GLY A 288 -5.50 -2.98 7.55
CA GLY A 288 -5.34 -1.54 7.28
C GLY A 288 -4.03 -1.23 6.55
N TYR A 289 -2.87 -1.50 7.15
CA TYR A 289 -1.55 -1.28 6.53
C TYR A 289 -1.20 -2.30 5.44
N ALA A 290 -1.78 -3.50 5.48
CA ALA A 290 -1.61 -4.45 4.40
C ALA A 290 -2.13 -3.90 3.07
N SER A 291 -3.19 -3.09 3.11
CA SER A 291 -3.82 -2.51 1.93
C SER A 291 -2.93 -1.57 1.13
N PRO A 292 -2.31 -0.52 1.70
CA PRO A 292 -1.38 0.33 0.97
C PRO A 292 -0.13 -0.43 0.51
N LEU A 293 0.41 -1.37 1.31
CA LEU A 293 1.54 -2.18 0.87
C LEU A 293 1.17 -3.04 -0.33
N TYR A 294 0.04 -3.74 -0.28
CA TYR A 294 -0.47 -4.50 -1.43
C TYR A 294 -0.66 -3.62 -2.67
N TYR A 295 -1.26 -2.43 -2.48
CA TYR A 295 -1.47 -1.48 -3.58
C TYR A 295 -0.16 -1.03 -4.22
N VAL A 296 0.85 -0.70 -3.41
CA VAL A 296 2.20 -0.37 -3.90
C VAL A 296 2.79 -1.54 -4.68
N LEU A 297 2.79 -2.74 -4.09
CA LEU A 297 3.40 -3.91 -4.72
C LEU A 297 2.76 -4.23 -6.07
N THR A 298 1.44 -4.21 -6.15
CA THR A 298 0.71 -4.65 -7.35
C THR A 298 0.49 -3.54 -8.36
N GLN A 299 0.01 -2.38 -7.93
CA GLN A 299 -0.43 -1.32 -8.84
C GLN A 299 0.70 -0.36 -9.24
N ILE A 300 1.67 -0.12 -8.34
CA ILE A 300 2.74 0.85 -8.59
C ILE A 300 4.00 0.18 -9.13
N ILE A 301 4.43 -0.94 -8.54
CA ILE A 301 5.69 -1.58 -8.91
C ILE A 301 5.56 -2.90 -9.66
N GLY A 302 4.35 -3.48 -9.74
CA GLY A 302 3.99 -4.53 -10.69
C GLY A 302 4.30 -5.98 -10.25
N TYR A 303 4.27 -6.29 -8.95
CA TYR A 303 4.22 -7.69 -8.50
C TYR A 303 2.88 -8.31 -8.90
N THR A 304 2.93 -9.44 -9.58
CA THR A 304 1.74 -10.07 -10.20
C THR A 304 1.08 -11.14 -9.36
N ASN A 305 1.74 -11.62 -8.31
CA ASN A 305 1.26 -12.73 -7.48
C ASN A 305 1.26 -12.36 -5.98
N ALA A 306 0.81 -11.13 -5.67
CA ALA A 306 0.61 -10.73 -4.29
C ALA A 306 -0.82 -11.04 -3.82
N LYS A 307 -0.96 -11.36 -2.55
CA LYS A 307 -2.21 -11.70 -1.85
C LYS A 307 -2.28 -10.93 -0.54
N ILE A 308 -3.47 -10.80 0.02
CA ILE A 308 -3.69 -10.21 1.34
C ILE A 308 -4.28 -11.25 2.27
N TYR A 309 -3.69 -11.38 3.45
CA TYR A 309 -4.31 -12.07 4.57
C TYR A 309 -5.09 -11.03 5.39
N ASP A 310 -6.42 -10.99 5.21
CA ASP A 310 -7.28 -9.92 5.73
C ASP A 310 -7.41 -9.99 7.26
N GLY A 311 -7.61 -11.19 7.84
CA GLY A 311 -7.69 -11.39 9.28
C GLY A 311 -6.44 -11.00 10.05
N SER A 312 -5.28 -11.00 9.39
CA SER A 312 -4.03 -10.43 9.88
C SER A 312 -3.65 -10.91 11.30
N MET A 313 -2.95 -10.08 12.07
CA MET A 313 -2.56 -10.45 13.45
C MET A 313 -3.75 -10.44 14.42
N GLN A 314 -4.86 -9.80 14.11
CA GLN A 314 -6.06 -9.90 14.95
C GLN A 314 -6.54 -11.36 15.02
N GLU A 315 -6.76 -12.00 13.87
CA GLU A 315 -7.13 -13.41 13.79
C GLU A 315 -5.99 -14.34 14.23
N TRP A 316 -4.78 -14.11 13.69
CA TRP A 316 -3.62 -14.97 13.96
C TRP A 316 -3.28 -15.06 15.45
N SER A 317 -3.19 -13.92 16.11
CA SER A 317 -2.80 -13.88 17.52
C SER A 317 -3.89 -14.40 18.48
N ALA A 318 -5.15 -14.41 18.05
CA ALA A 318 -6.27 -14.93 18.84
C ALA A 318 -6.29 -16.48 18.90
N ASP A 319 -5.73 -17.15 17.90
CA ASP A 319 -5.62 -18.61 17.92
C ASP A 319 -4.46 -19.06 18.82
N PRO A 320 -4.73 -19.75 19.95
CA PRO A 320 -3.67 -20.19 20.88
C PRO A 320 -2.68 -21.18 20.27
N ASN A 321 -3.07 -21.88 19.19
CA ASN A 321 -2.24 -22.86 18.50
C ASN A 321 -1.32 -22.21 17.44
N ALA A 322 -1.64 -21.02 16.95
CA ALA A 322 -0.82 -20.32 15.98
C ALA A 322 0.48 -19.81 16.63
N THR A 323 1.62 -20.11 16.00
CA THR A 323 2.93 -19.64 16.50
C THR A 323 3.09 -18.14 16.24
N VAL A 324 3.53 -17.40 17.25
CA VAL A 324 3.92 -15.99 17.16
C VAL A 324 5.39 -15.83 17.54
N VAL A 325 6.15 -15.16 16.69
CA VAL A 325 7.59 -14.90 16.88
C VAL A 325 7.79 -13.51 17.48
N LYS A 326 8.74 -13.40 18.44
CA LYS A 326 9.13 -12.13 19.09
C LYS A 326 10.64 -11.98 19.18
N TYR A 327 11.10 -10.74 19.19
CA TYR A 327 12.49 -10.33 19.48
C TYR A 327 13.55 -10.92 18.56
N ARG A 328 13.17 -11.45 17.42
CA ARG A 328 14.07 -12.02 16.40
C ARG A 328 13.47 -11.87 15.01
N TYR A 329 14.33 -11.95 14.01
CA TYR A 329 13.92 -12.15 12.62
C TYR A 329 13.65 -13.65 12.44
N GLN A 330 12.47 -14.08 12.14
CA GLN A 330 12.11 -15.48 11.83
C GLN A 330 12.20 -16.46 13.00
#